data_f1a5e962703534f77ea402eca40cb36f
#
_entry.id   f1a5e962703534f77ea402eca40cb36f
#
_cell.length_a   1.000
_cell.length_b   1.000
_cell.length_c   1.000
_cell.angle_alpha   90.00
_cell.angle_beta   90.00
_cell.angle_gamma   90.00
#
_symmetry.space_group_name_H-M   'P 1'
#
loop_
_entity.id
_entity.type
_entity.pdbx_description
1 polymer ?
#
loop_
_entity_poly.entity_id
_entity_poly.type
_entity_poly.pdbx_seq_one_letter_code
_entity_poly.pdbx_strand_id
1 'polypeptide(L)'
;MKFALAVPLFTLLLASALAQELRPSDAKNLIVYQEQGRFAGWPANHGIWSWGDEILVGFERGYFRDNDSGHDIDYSRPAEHVLTRSLDGGQTWSIEQPPGLQPPPNTKVANVLTGPNGPPLRDCAGGYDFSNADFIMTFRMESHQNGPSHYYFSSDRGKSWDGPCNLGDFGQPGIMARTDYLVNGPEDMTVFLTAAKRNGREGRVIVVRTRDAGRNWNFQSYMGPEPLDYSIMPSSVRLSAASIVTAVRRRNWIDVYRSNDNGDSWSLLNQAATDIGGNPPSMVQMPDGRLLMTYGYRKEPYGIHARVSENEGLTWSEPILLREDGGGSDLGYTRTVVRPDGRLVTVYYYNTDAARERFIAATIWDLGSVR
;
A
#
# COMPACT_ATOMS: atom_id res chain seq x y z
N MET A 1 -60.24 -39.00 -36.55
CA MET A 1 -58.88 -38.49 -36.91
C MET A 1 -58.44 -37.49 -35.93
N LYS A 2 -57.46 -37.85 -35.05
CA LYS A 2 -56.86 -36.95 -34.10
C LYS A 2 -55.45 -36.58 -34.62
N PHE A 3 -55.28 -35.33 -34.99
CA PHE A 3 -53.96 -34.79 -35.35
C PHE A 3 -53.16 -34.44 -34.11
N ALA A 4 -52.01 -35.06 -33.91
CA ALA A 4 -51.06 -34.69 -32.90
C ALA A 4 -50.09 -33.67 -33.47
N LEU A 5 -50.06 -32.45 -32.90
CA LEU A 5 -49.03 -31.45 -33.20
C LEU A 5 -47.77 -31.80 -32.38
N ALA A 6 -46.68 -32.09 -33.08
CA ALA A 6 -45.34 -32.19 -32.46
C ALA A 6 -44.72 -30.78 -32.40
N VAL A 7 -44.42 -30.29 -31.18
CA VAL A 7 -43.66 -29.06 -30.95
C VAL A 7 -42.17 -29.41 -30.87
N PRO A 8 -41.30 -28.83 -31.71
CA PRO A 8 -39.86 -29.08 -31.59
C PRO A 8 -39.30 -28.33 -30.36
N LEU A 9 -38.68 -29.10 -29.47
CA LEU A 9 -37.94 -28.60 -28.36
C LEU A 9 -36.60 -28.05 -28.85
N PHE A 10 -36.47 -26.72 -28.95
CA PHE A 10 -35.19 -26.05 -29.21
C PHE A 10 -34.38 -26.00 -27.91
N THR A 11 -33.40 -26.87 -27.77
CA THR A 11 -32.41 -26.81 -26.69
C THR A 11 -31.42 -25.69 -27.01
N LEU A 12 -31.55 -24.53 -26.36
CA LEU A 12 -30.51 -23.49 -26.36
C LEU A 12 -29.30 -24.01 -25.53
N LEU A 13 -28.25 -24.39 -26.23
CA LEU A 13 -26.93 -24.56 -25.65
C LEU A 13 -26.37 -23.16 -25.33
N LEU A 14 -26.50 -22.71 -24.08
CA LEU A 14 -25.73 -21.59 -23.55
C LEU A 14 -24.27 -22.07 -23.41
N ALA A 15 -23.46 -21.76 -24.41
CA ALA A 15 -22.01 -21.81 -24.27
C ALA A 15 -21.61 -20.67 -23.31
N SER A 16 -21.35 -21.02 -22.05
CA SER A 16 -20.63 -20.12 -21.14
C SER A 16 -19.22 -19.95 -21.71
N ALA A 17 -18.96 -18.83 -22.41
CA ALA A 17 -17.62 -18.42 -22.69
C ALA A 17 -16.96 -18.17 -21.31
N LEU A 18 -16.04 -19.04 -20.91
CA LEU A 18 -15.14 -18.76 -19.79
C LEU A 18 -14.41 -17.47 -20.16
N ALA A 19 -14.66 -16.39 -19.40
CA ALA A 19 -13.93 -15.15 -19.58
C ALA A 19 -12.43 -15.48 -19.41
N GLN A 20 -11.65 -15.18 -20.43
CA GLN A 20 -10.21 -15.41 -20.38
C GLN A 20 -9.63 -14.51 -19.29
N GLU A 21 -8.96 -15.10 -18.31
CA GLU A 21 -8.29 -14.34 -17.26
C GLU A 21 -7.15 -13.52 -17.86
N LEU A 22 -7.15 -12.23 -17.56
CA LEU A 22 -6.11 -11.31 -18.02
C LEU A 22 -4.82 -11.57 -17.22
N ARG A 23 -3.71 -11.84 -17.92
CA ARG A 23 -2.39 -12.08 -17.30
C ARG A 23 -1.29 -11.42 -18.14
N PRO A 24 -0.26 -10.82 -17.50
CA PRO A 24 0.93 -10.39 -18.23
C PRO A 24 1.73 -11.64 -18.66
N SER A 25 2.01 -11.77 -19.95
CA SER A 25 2.73 -12.93 -20.51
C SER A 25 4.23 -12.94 -20.17
N ASP A 26 4.76 -11.82 -19.67
CA ASP A 26 6.17 -11.62 -19.34
C ASP A 26 6.43 -11.43 -17.82
N ALA A 27 5.42 -11.69 -16.98
CA ALA A 27 5.56 -11.53 -15.54
C ALA A 27 6.67 -12.42 -14.97
N LYS A 28 7.58 -11.81 -14.21
CA LYS A 28 8.66 -12.49 -13.51
C LYS A 28 8.52 -12.28 -12.02
N ASN A 29 8.24 -13.38 -11.28
CA ASN A 29 8.17 -13.38 -9.82
C ASN A 29 9.56 -13.65 -9.22
N LEU A 30 9.93 -12.83 -8.24
CA LEU A 30 11.23 -12.89 -7.57
C LEU A 30 11.04 -12.88 -6.05
N ILE A 31 11.93 -13.56 -5.33
CA ILE A 31 12.05 -13.42 -3.88
C ILE A 31 13.00 -12.25 -3.61
N VAL A 32 12.52 -11.26 -2.87
CA VAL A 32 13.28 -10.07 -2.46
C VAL A 32 13.98 -10.32 -1.12
N TYR A 33 13.26 -10.91 -0.17
CA TYR A 33 13.78 -11.32 1.13
C TYR A 33 13.00 -12.51 1.68
N GLN A 34 13.72 -13.53 2.11
CA GLN A 34 13.18 -14.69 2.82
C GLN A 34 14.22 -15.20 3.81
N GLU A 35 13.79 -15.53 5.01
CA GLU A 35 14.64 -16.11 6.05
C GLU A 35 13.82 -17.08 6.91
N GLN A 36 14.37 -18.26 7.19
CA GLN A 36 13.69 -19.30 7.96
C GLN A 36 13.35 -18.81 9.38
N GLY A 37 12.11 -19.05 9.81
CA GLY A 37 11.61 -18.65 11.14
C GLY A 37 11.34 -17.15 11.27
N ARG A 38 11.51 -16.37 10.20
CA ARG A 38 11.21 -14.93 10.19
C ARG A 38 9.89 -14.64 9.49
N PHE A 39 9.28 -13.56 9.92
CA PHE A 39 8.19 -12.87 9.24
C PHE A 39 8.75 -11.64 8.53
N ALA A 40 8.42 -11.45 7.27
CA ALA A 40 8.69 -10.22 6.54
C ALA A 40 7.40 -9.73 5.89
N GLY A 41 6.95 -8.52 6.22
CA GLY A 41 5.64 -8.10 5.77
C GLY A 41 5.41 -6.60 5.68
N TRP A 42 4.25 -6.27 5.17
CA TRP A 42 3.60 -4.96 5.17
C TRP A 42 4.35 -3.83 4.44
N PRO A 43 4.87 -4.03 3.22
CA PRO A 43 5.54 -2.94 2.49
C PRO A 43 4.63 -1.72 2.31
N ALA A 44 3.30 -1.90 2.23
CA ALA A 44 2.36 -0.80 2.16
C ALA A 44 2.38 0.16 3.35
N ASN A 45 2.84 -0.29 4.53
CA ASN A 45 3.00 0.58 5.69
C ASN A 45 4.25 1.46 5.56
N HIS A 46 5.27 0.97 4.87
CA HIS A 46 6.62 1.52 4.87
C HIS A 46 6.90 2.50 3.74
N GLY A 47 6.41 2.23 2.55
CA GLY A 47 6.64 3.04 1.37
C GLY A 47 7.58 2.39 0.35
N ILE A 48 7.56 2.95 -0.85
CA ILE A 48 8.45 2.62 -1.97
C ILE A 48 8.86 3.91 -2.67
N TRP A 49 10.11 3.98 -3.12
CA TRP A 49 10.66 5.13 -3.85
C TRP A 49 11.51 4.61 -4.99
N SER A 50 11.62 5.40 -6.08
CA SER A 50 12.44 5.03 -7.23
C SER A 50 13.15 6.24 -7.84
N TRP A 51 14.37 6.00 -8.31
CA TRP A 51 15.24 6.96 -9.01
C TRP A 51 15.82 6.27 -10.23
N GLY A 52 15.05 6.25 -11.32
CA GLY A 52 15.39 5.43 -12.48
C GLY A 52 15.30 3.94 -12.16
N ASP A 53 16.39 3.20 -12.32
CA ASP A 53 16.47 1.77 -11.97
C ASP A 53 16.78 1.51 -10.50
N GLU A 54 17.12 2.55 -9.73
CA GLU A 54 17.23 2.42 -8.27
C GLU A 54 15.84 2.40 -7.64
N ILE A 55 15.53 1.35 -6.86
CA ILE A 55 14.26 1.18 -6.15
C ILE A 55 14.57 0.89 -4.69
N LEU A 56 13.91 1.61 -3.78
CA LEU A 56 13.98 1.40 -2.34
C LEU A 56 12.58 1.08 -1.82
N VAL A 57 12.45 0.01 -1.04
CA VAL A 57 11.19 -0.35 -0.37
C VAL A 57 11.44 -0.73 1.07
N GLY A 58 10.54 -0.32 1.97
CA GLY A 58 10.60 -0.68 3.37
C GLY A 58 9.64 -1.82 3.71
N PHE A 59 9.96 -2.60 4.73
CA PHE A 59 9.09 -3.62 5.30
C PHE A 59 9.40 -3.86 6.77
N GLU A 60 8.49 -4.55 7.46
CA GLU A 60 8.68 -5.02 8.84
C GLU A 60 9.29 -6.42 8.82
N ARG A 61 10.34 -6.64 9.63
CA ARG A 61 10.91 -7.94 9.88
C ARG A 61 10.70 -8.34 11.33
N GLY A 62 9.92 -9.39 11.55
CA GLY A 62 9.66 -9.97 12.86
C GLY A 62 10.02 -11.45 12.90
N TYR A 63 9.36 -12.16 13.78
CA TYR A 63 9.47 -13.61 13.90
C TYR A 63 8.18 -14.26 13.44
N PHE A 64 8.30 -15.34 12.68
CA PHE A 64 7.14 -16.10 12.23
C PHE A 64 6.50 -16.83 13.40
N ARG A 65 5.18 -16.80 13.44
CA ARG A 65 4.33 -17.62 14.31
C ARG A 65 3.03 -17.86 13.58
N ASP A 66 2.67 -19.12 13.45
CA ASP A 66 1.36 -19.52 12.90
C ASP A 66 0.25 -19.12 13.88
N ASN A 67 -0.63 -18.24 13.45
CA ASN A 67 -1.74 -17.72 14.26
C ASN A 67 -3.07 -18.14 13.63
N ASP A 68 -4.07 -18.45 14.45
CA ASP A 68 -5.42 -18.83 14.00
C ASP A 68 -6.15 -17.71 13.26
N SER A 69 -5.70 -16.46 13.44
CA SER A 69 -6.29 -15.29 12.81
C SER A 69 -5.33 -14.10 12.77
N GLY A 70 -5.53 -13.21 11.81
CA GLY A 70 -4.72 -12.00 11.64
C GLY A 70 -3.46 -12.24 10.81
N HIS A 71 -2.33 -11.76 11.31
CA HIS A 71 -1.04 -11.93 10.66
C HIS A 71 -0.19 -12.98 11.39
N ASP A 72 0.56 -13.79 10.64
CA ASP A 72 1.39 -14.86 11.19
C ASP A 72 2.76 -14.35 11.68
N ILE A 73 2.69 -13.38 12.60
CA ILE A 73 3.84 -12.79 13.29
C ILE A 73 3.76 -13.01 14.79
N ASP A 74 4.88 -13.23 15.44
CA ASP A 74 4.97 -13.29 16.89
C ASP A 74 5.00 -11.88 17.50
N TYR A 75 3.85 -11.39 17.95
CA TYR A 75 3.71 -10.07 18.56
C TYR A 75 4.45 -9.90 19.89
N SER A 76 4.94 -10.98 20.50
CA SER A 76 5.69 -10.95 21.77
C SER A 76 7.21 -10.80 21.58
N ARG A 77 7.69 -10.88 20.35
CA ARG A 77 9.11 -10.76 20.00
C ARG A 77 9.39 -9.47 19.23
N PRO A 78 10.58 -8.88 19.39
CA PRO A 78 10.91 -7.62 18.73
C PRO A 78 10.84 -7.71 17.21
N ALA A 79 10.28 -6.65 16.60
CA ALA A 79 10.34 -6.43 15.17
C ALA A 79 11.25 -5.24 14.84
N GLU A 80 11.72 -5.20 13.59
CA GLU A 80 12.68 -4.25 13.07
C GLU A 80 12.17 -3.62 11.77
N HIS A 81 12.47 -2.36 11.55
CA HIS A 81 12.30 -1.74 10.24
C HIS A 81 13.46 -2.12 9.33
N VAL A 82 13.16 -2.64 8.18
CA VAL A 82 14.13 -3.07 7.17
C VAL A 82 13.84 -2.38 5.85
N LEU A 83 14.89 -2.00 5.16
CA LEU A 83 14.83 -1.56 3.77
C LEU A 83 15.43 -2.61 2.87
N THR A 84 14.98 -2.63 1.63
CA THR A 84 15.64 -3.38 0.57
C THR A 84 15.79 -2.48 -0.65
N ARG A 85 16.99 -2.52 -1.24
CA ARG A 85 17.37 -1.69 -2.38
C ARG A 85 17.71 -2.54 -3.58
N SER A 86 17.19 -2.16 -4.73
CA SER A 86 17.61 -2.66 -6.04
C SER A 86 18.28 -1.53 -6.80
N LEU A 87 19.35 -1.83 -7.56
CA LEU A 87 20.03 -0.90 -8.45
C LEU A 87 19.86 -1.26 -9.94
N ASP A 88 19.09 -2.30 -10.23
CA ASP A 88 18.94 -2.90 -11.56
C ASP A 88 17.46 -3.09 -11.96
N GLY A 89 16.61 -2.17 -11.50
CA GLY A 89 15.18 -2.16 -11.83
C GLY A 89 14.41 -3.32 -11.23
N GLY A 90 14.80 -3.76 -10.04
CA GLY A 90 14.08 -4.78 -9.25
C GLY A 90 14.51 -6.21 -9.53
N GLN A 91 15.60 -6.46 -10.29
CA GLN A 91 16.05 -7.81 -10.61
C GLN A 91 16.84 -8.45 -9.46
N THR A 92 17.67 -7.65 -8.78
CA THR A 92 18.41 -8.07 -7.58
C THR A 92 18.20 -7.07 -6.44
N TRP A 93 18.30 -7.55 -5.20
CA TRP A 93 17.97 -6.76 -4.02
C TRP A 93 19.00 -6.97 -2.90
N SER A 94 19.34 -5.89 -2.20
CA SER A 94 20.18 -5.88 -1.01
C SER A 94 19.42 -5.37 0.19
N ILE A 95 19.65 -5.97 1.36
CA ILE A 95 19.01 -5.61 2.62
C ILE A 95 19.81 -4.52 3.32
N GLU A 96 19.10 -3.49 3.82
CA GLU A 96 19.67 -2.36 4.54
C GLU A 96 18.94 -2.15 5.87
N GLN A 97 19.68 -1.83 6.92
CA GLN A 97 19.15 -1.50 8.26
C GLN A 97 19.83 -0.25 8.80
N PRO A 98 19.54 0.94 8.26
CA PRO A 98 20.13 2.18 8.74
C PRO A 98 19.72 2.42 10.20
N PRO A 99 20.67 2.74 11.12
CA PRO A 99 20.39 2.89 12.54
C PRO A 99 19.33 3.94 12.86
N GLY A 100 19.30 5.04 12.11
CA GLY A 100 18.34 6.13 12.30
C GLY A 100 16.90 5.79 11.97
N LEU A 101 16.64 4.65 11.26
CA LEU A 101 15.30 4.21 10.89
C LEU A 101 14.68 3.26 11.94
N GLN A 102 15.43 2.78 12.92
CA GLN A 102 14.90 1.80 13.86
C GLN A 102 13.79 2.39 14.73
N PRO A 103 12.80 1.55 15.15
CA PRO A 103 11.69 2.03 15.96
C PRO A 103 12.14 2.54 17.33
N PRO A 104 11.35 3.42 17.98
CA PRO A 104 11.65 3.85 19.36
C PRO A 104 11.80 2.65 20.30
N PRO A 105 12.70 2.73 21.32
CA PRO A 105 12.97 1.60 22.19
C PRO A 105 11.80 1.31 23.13
N ASN A 106 11.54 0.03 23.38
CA ASN A 106 10.54 -0.47 24.33
C ASN A 106 9.11 0.05 24.09
N THR A 107 8.76 0.25 22.83
CA THR A 107 7.42 0.66 22.38
C THR A 107 6.78 -0.44 21.53
N LYS A 108 5.88 -0.07 20.64
CA LYS A 108 5.30 -0.95 19.64
C LYS A 108 5.31 -0.30 18.26
N VAL A 109 5.38 -1.11 17.22
CA VAL A 109 5.08 -0.72 15.86
C VAL A 109 4.04 -1.68 15.32
N ALA A 110 2.89 -1.14 14.88
CA ALA A 110 1.75 -1.93 14.43
C ALA A 110 1.35 -3.05 15.42
N ASN A 111 1.39 -2.76 16.73
CA ASN A 111 1.20 -3.66 17.87
C ASN A 111 2.34 -4.68 18.15
N VAL A 112 3.36 -4.76 17.31
CA VAL A 112 4.52 -5.64 17.55
C VAL A 112 5.51 -4.92 18.47
N LEU A 113 6.09 -5.65 19.41
CA LEU A 113 7.10 -5.09 20.32
C LEU A 113 8.32 -4.58 19.53
N THR A 114 8.97 -3.55 20.05
CA THR A 114 10.26 -3.07 19.56
C THR A 114 11.38 -3.45 20.54
N GLY A 115 12.60 -3.50 20.03
CA GLY A 115 13.79 -3.77 20.85
C GLY A 115 14.19 -2.56 21.71
N PRO A 116 15.25 -2.73 22.55
CA PRO A 116 15.72 -1.66 23.42
C PRO A 116 16.65 -0.63 22.75
N ASN A 117 17.06 -0.86 21.50
CA ASN A 117 18.21 -0.19 20.88
C ASN A 117 17.85 0.86 19.81
N GLY A 118 16.59 1.26 19.70
CA GLY A 118 16.17 2.29 18.74
C GLY A 118 16.50 3.70 19.23
N PRO A 119 16.49 4.71 18.34
CA PRO A 119 16.60 6.11 18.70
C PRO A 119 15.35 6.56 19.46
N PRO A 120 15.48 7.49 20.45
CA PRO A 120 14.33 7.98 21.20
C PRO A 120 13.42 8.85 20.34
N LEU A 121 12.12 8.78 20.63
CA LEU A 121 11.13 9.68 20.02
C LEU A 121 11.41 11.13 20.40
N ARG A 122 11.35 12.06 19.45
CA ARG A 122 11.63 13.48 19.65
C ARG A 122 10.77 14.39 18.80
N ASP A 123 10.72 15.66 19.14
CA ASP A 123 10.16 16.67 18.25
C ASP A 123 11.21 17.08 17.22
N CYS A 124 10.78 17.22 15.97
CA CYS A 124 11.64 17.63 14.86
C CYS A 124 11.25 19.03 14.39
N ALA A 125 12.26 19.86 14.14
CA ALA A 125 12.06 21.29 13.87
C ALA A 125 11.48 21.59 12.47
N GLY A 126 11.40 20.60 11.58
CA GLY A 126 11.06 20.84 10.17
C GLY A 126 12.20 21.54 9.43
N GLY A 127 11.84 22.32 8.39
CA GLY A 127 12.83 22.99 7.55
C GLY A 127 13.29 22.11 6.39
N TYR A 128 12.46 21.16 5.98
CA TYR A 128 12.75 20.21 4.89
C TYR A 128 12.60 20.89 3.53
N ASP A 129 13.45 20.50 2.59
CA ASP A 129 13.21 20.75 1.17
C ASP A 129 12.57 19.52 0.53
N PHE A 130 11.25 19.53 0.41
CA PHE A 130 10.49 18.42 -0.18
C PHE A 130 10.72 18.28 -1.69
N SER A 131 11.23 19.31 -2.38
CA SER A 131 11.58 19.25 -3.80
C SER A 131 12.95 18.63 -4.09
N ASN A 132 13.77 18.41 -3.06
CA ASN A 132 15.00 17.65 -3.21
C ASN A 132 14.67 16.23 -3.69
N ALA A 133 15.18 15.86 -4.85
CA ALA A 133 14.91 14.56 -5.47
C ALA A 133 15.35 13.36 -4.61
N ASP A 134 16.29 13.58 -3.70
CA ASP A 134 16.82 12.56 -2.80
C ASP A 134 16.08 12.52 -1.44
N PHE A 135 15.11 13.46 -1.24
CA PHE A 135 14.31 13.52 0.00
C PHE A 135 13.18 12.50 -0.01
N ILE A 136 13.05 11.76 1.07
CA ILE A 136 11.95 10.82 1.30
C ILE A 136 11.52 10.82 2.77
N MET A 137 10.24 10.50 3.00
CA MET A 137 9.67 10.35 4.34
C MET A 137 8.97 9.01 4.49
N THR A 138 8.93 8.51 5.71
CA THR A 138 8.15 7.32 6.05
C THR A 138 7.46 7.50 7.39
N PHE A 139 6.21 7.02 7.49
CA PHE A 139 5.34 7.20 8.64
C PHE A 139 5.04 5.86 9.29
N ARG A 140 4.95 5.84 10.62
CA ARG A 140 4.73 4.63 11.43
C ARG A 140 3.73 4.86 12.53
N MET A 141 2.94 3.84 12.83
CA MET A 141 2.02 3.80 13.96
C MET A 141 2.53 2.87 15.05
N GLU A 142 2.23 3.18 16.29
CA GLU A 142 2.47 2.26 17.41
C GLU A 142 1.35 1.22 17.55
N SER A 143 0.11 1.63 17.31
CA SER A 143 -1.08 0.80 17.48
C SER A 143 -2.00 0.89 16.27
N HIS A 144 -2.67 -0.22 15.93
CA HIS A 144 -3.69 -0.28 14.90
C HIS A 144 -5.00 0.43 15.25
N GLN A 145 -5.21 0.86 16.49
CA GLN A 145 -6.50 1.37 16.94
C GLN A 145 -6.47 2.87 17.28
N ASN A 146 -5.47 3.31 18.02
CA ASN A 146 -5.50 4.63 18.65
C ASN A 146 -4.17 5.40 18.66
N GLY A 147 -3.16 4.96 17.87
CA GLY A 147 -1.87 5.64 17.80
C GLY A 147 -1.11 5.68 19.14
N PRO A 148 -0.09 6.48 19.36
CA PRO A 148 0.39 7.57 18.50
C PRO A 148 1.09 7.10 17.24
N SER A 149 1.55 8.07 16.45
CA SER A 149 2.35 7.85 15.25
C SER A 149 3.55 8.77 15.22
N HIS A 150 4.54 8.36 14.45
CA HIS A 150 5.78 9.09 14.25
C HIS A 150 6.26 8.97 12.80
N TYR A 151 7.25 9.77 12.43
CA TYR A 151 7.81 9.73 11.08
C TYR A 151 9.34 9.77 11.10
N TYR A 152 9.93 9.37 10.00
CA TYR A 152 11.35 9.48 9.70
C TYR A 152 11.50 10.16 8.34
N PHE A 153 12.67 10.78 8.13
CA PHE A 153 13.02 11.37 6.84
C PHE A 153 14.49 11.11 6.50
N SER A 154 14.76 11.18 5.22
CA SER A 154 16.09 11.04 4.63
C SER A 154 16.25 12.08 3.52
N SER A 155 17.45 12.62 3.35
CA SER A 155 17.82 13.55 2.27
C SER A 155 18.87 12.96 1.31
N ASP A 156 19.10 11.64 1.40
CA ASP A 156 20.16 10.93 0.65
C ASP A 156 19.67 9.58 0.09
N ARG A 157 18.40 9.53 -0.33
CA ARG A 157 17.72 8.33 -0.86
C ARG A 157 17.64 7.18 0.13
N GLY A 158 17.50 7.48 1.42
CA GLY A 158 17.35 6.47 2.45
C GLY A 158 18.65 5.77 2.87
N LYS A 159 19.83 6.30 2.53
CA LYS A 159 21.11 5.78 3.03
C LYS A 159 21.30 6.10 4.50
N SER A 160 20.90 7.31 4.90
CA SER A 160 20.79 7.71 6.30
C SER A 160 19.39 8.22 6.60
N TRP A 161 18.95 8.06 7.86
CA TRP A 161 17.63 8.46 8.31
C TRP A 161 17.73 9.26 9.60
N ASP A 162 16.85 10.23 9.72
CA ASP A 162 16.65 11.04 10.89
C ASP A 162 15.23 10.81 11.45
N GLY A 163 15.10 10.80 12.78
CA GLY A 163 13.87 10.45 13.49
C GLY A 163 14.14 9.45 14.62
N PRO A 164 13.10 8.85 15.24
CA PRO A 164 11.67 9.10 15.01
C PRO A 164 11.22 10.47 15.49
N CYS A 165 10.41 11.14 14.68
CA CYS A 165 9.83 12.44 14.98
C CYS A 165 8.37 12.29 15.39
N ASN A 166 7.93 12.99 16.45
CA ASN A 166 6.54 13.03 16.85
C ASN A 166 5.65 13.50 15.70
N LEU A 167 4.57 12.77 15.45
CA LEU A 167 3.49 13.18 14.55
C LEU A 167 2.28 13.57 15.40
N GLY A 168 1.76 14.77 15.24
CA GLY A 168 0.61 15.25 16.00
C GLY A 168 -0.64 14.40 15.85
N ASP A 169 -1.60 14.55 16.73
CA ASP A 169 -2.89 13.86 16.69
C ASP A 169 -3.94 14.56 15.79
N PHE A 170 -3.70 15.81 15.43
CA PHE A 170 -4.59 16.62 14.56
C PHE A 170 -6.02 16.74 15.09
N GLY A 171 -6.20 16.69 16.41
CA GLY A 171 -7.50 16.70 17.08
C GLY A 171 -8.31 15.40 16.91
N GLN A 172 -7.64 14.29 16.55
CA GLN A 172 -8.27 12.97 16.41
C GLN A 172 -8.02 12.12 17.64
N PRO A 173 -8.88 11.12 17.94
CA PRO A 173 -8.66 10.20 19.07
C PRO A 173 -7.37 9.37 18.97
N GLY A 174 -6.75 9.31 17.80
CA GLY A 174 -5.49 8.65 17.53
C GLY A 174 -5.19 8.62 16.03
N ILE A 175 -3.91 8.49 15.69
CA ILE A 175 -3.42 8.42 14.31
C ILE A 175 -2.71 7.09 14.10
N MET A 176 -3.10 6.38 13.04
CA MET A 176 -2.48 5.14 12.58
C MET A 176 -1.80 5.41 11.24
N ALA A 177 -0.65 6.10 11.31
CA ALA A 177 0.08 6.56 10.13
C ALA A 177 0.71 5.41 9.35
N ARG A 178 0.58 5.49 8.04
CA ARG A 178 1.29 4.69 7.04
C ARG A 178 1.77 5.63 5.94
N THR A 179 2.74 5.18 5.16
CA THR A 179 3.40 6.07 4.21
C THR A 179 2.56 6.27 2.95
N ASP A 180 1.94 7.44 2.84
CA ASP A 180 1.30 7.94 1.63
C ASP A 180 1.31 9.47 1.65
N TYR A 181 2.00 10.09 0.70
CA TYR A 181 2.13 11.55 0.63
C TYR A 181 2.35 12.04 -0.80
N LEU A 182 2.05 13.32 -1.02
CA LEU A 182 2.28 14.03 -2.28
C LEU A 182 3.09 15.32 -2.01
N VAL A 183 4.19 15.48 -2.69
CA VAL A 183 4.97 16.71 -2.71
C VAL A 183 4.29 17.72 -3.63
N ASN A 184 4.01 18.91 -3.11
CA ASN A 184 3.37 20.00 -3.84
C ASN A 184 4.36 21.11 -4.23
N GLY A 185 5.48 21.19 -3.52
CA GLY A 185 6.52 22.19 -3.70
C GLY A 185 7.61 22.08 -2.64
N PRO A 186 8.60 22.96 -2.64
CA PRO A 186 9.77 22.86 -1.73
C PRO A 186 9.37 22.82 -0.25
N GLU A 187 8.36 23.59 0.15
CA GLU A 187 7.90 23.70 1.54
C GLU A 187 6.50 23.10 1.77
N ASP A 188 5.89 22.52 0.72
CA ASP A 188 4.48 22.08 0.71
C ASP A 188 4.37 20.59 0.45
N MET A 189 3.75 19.87 1.39
CA MET A 189 3.49 18.44 1.31
C MET A 189 2.10 18.11 1.88
N THR A 190 1.38 17.25 1.19
CA THR A 190 0.12 16.64 1.65
C THR A 190 0.38 15.21 2.07
N VAL A 191 -0.09 14.80 3.26
CA VAL A 191 0.03 13.45 3.80
C VAL A 191 -1.35 12.87 4.03
N PHE A 192 -1.55 11.62 3.65
CA PHE A 192 -2.80 10.88 3.80
C PHE A 192 -2.65 9.87 4.93
N LEU A 193 -3.40 10.07 6.00
CA LEU A 193 -3.29 9.31 7.24
C LEU A 193 -4.60 8.56 7.54
N THR A 194 -4.49 7.52 8.33
CA THR A 194 -5.67 6.93 8.95
C THR A 194 -5.82 7.45 10.37
N ALA A 195 -7.01 7.90 10.73
CA ALA A 195 -7.36 8.33 12.07
C ALA A 195 -8.34 7.36 12.75
N ALA A 196 -8.33 7.36 14.08
CA ALA A 196 -9.37 6.70 14.85
C ALA A 196 -10.71 7.42 14.66
N LYS A 197 -11.79 6.65 14.57
CA LYS A 197 -13.15 7.16 14.61
C LYS A 197 -13.51 7.63 16.02
N ARG A 198 -14.69 8.26 16.17
CA ARG A 198 -15.19 8.71 17.48
C ARG A 198 -15.28 7.59 18.53
N ASN A 199 -15.41 6.34 18.09
CA ASN A 199 -15.44 5.16 18.98
C ASN A 199 -14.03 4.66 19.40
N GLY A 200 -12.96 5.39 19.08
CA GLY A 200 -11.58 5.05 19.42
C GLY A 200 -10.96 3.91 18.60
N ARG A 201 -11.63 3.45 17.52
CA ARG A 201 -11.12 2.40 16.63
C ARG A 201 -10.66 2.99 15.31
N GLU A 202 -9.66 2.35 14.70
CA GLU A 202 -9.17 2.70 13.37
C GLU A 202 -10.32 2.80 12.35
N GLY A 203 -10.22 3.73 11.41
CA GLY A 203 -11.10 3.60 10.28
C GLY A 203 -11.52 4.85 9.54
N ARG A 204 -10.86 5.99 9.66
CA ARG A 204 -11.17 7.17 8.86
C ARG A 204 -9.91 7.76 8.24
N VAL A 205 -9.94 8.00 6.93
CA VAL A 205 -8.84 8.70 6.26
C VAL A 205 -8.98 10.21 6.50
N ILE A 206 -7.87 10.82 6.91
CA ILE A 206 -7.70 12.26 7.02
C ILE A 206 -6.58 12.75 6.10
N VAL A 207 -6.68 13.99 5.69
CA VAL A 207 -5.67 14.71 4.93
C VAL A 207 -5.03 15.74 5.83
N VAL A 208 -3.70 15.72 5.88
CA VAL A 208 -2.86 16.62 6.68
C VAL A 208 -1.90 17.31 5.73
N ARG A 209 -1.62 18.58 5.94
CA ARG A 209 -0.74 19.35 5.06
C ARG A 209 0.20 20.25 5.86
N THR A 210 1.42 20.37 5.38
CA THR A 210 2.37 21.43 5.73
C THR A 210 2.56 22.37 4.56
N ARG A 211 2.78 23.66 4.82
CA ARG A 211 3.15 24.70 3.85
C ARG A 211 4.36 25.51 4.30
N ASP A 212 5.08 24.98 5.27
CA ASP A 212 6.23 25.64 5.91
C ASP A 212 7.38 24.67 6.16
N ALA A 213 7.60 23.77 5.21
CA ALA A 213 8.69 22.80 5.24
C ALA A 213 8.63 21.82 6.44
N GLY A 214 7.43 21.43 6.85
CA GLY A 214 7.24 20.47 7.94
C GLY A 214 7.39 21.05 9.36
N ARG A 215 7.46 22.39 9.51
CA ARG A 215 7.48 23.04 10.83
C ARG A 215 6.15 22.92 11.54
N ASN A 216 5.06 23.06 10.78
CA ASN A 216 3.70 22.83 11.25
C ASN A 216 2.95 21.90 10.31
N TRP A 217 2.29 20.92 10.88
CA TRP A 217 1.40 20.01 10.19
C TRP A 217 -0.04 20.30 10.62
N ASN A 218 -0.93 20.52 9.65
CA ASN A 218 -2.29 20.96 9.94
C ASN A 218 -3.30 19.97 9.32
N PHE A 219 -4.35 19.66 10.08
CA PHE A 219 -5.52 18.98 9.54
C PHE A 219 -6.11 19.80 8.39
N GLN A 220 -6.38 19.17 7.26
CA GLN A 220 -7.00 19.80 6.08
C GLN A 220 -8.44 19.34 5.91
N SER A 221 -8.67 18.03 5.80
CA SER A 221 -10.00 17.48 5.54
C SER A 221 -10.15 16.03 5.96
N TYR A 222 -11.39 15.57 5.96
CA TYR A 222 -11.72 14.15 5.98
C TYR A 222 -11.99 13.65 4.57
N MET A 223 -11.52 12.44 4.26
CA MET A 223 -11.87 11.76 3.01
C MET A 223 -13.15 10.95 3.20
N GLY A 224 -14.26 11.54 2.81
CA GLY A 224 -15.59 10.97 2.95
C GLY A 224 -16.16 10.98 4.38
N PRO A 225 -17.37 10.42 4.56
CA PRO A 225 -18.03 10.32 5.86
C PRO A 225 -17.34 9.29 6.77
N GLU A 226 -17.61 9.40 8.09
CA GLU A 226 -17.14 8.37 9.03
C GLU A 226 -17.81 7.02 8.70
N PRO A 227 -17.04 5.97 8.37
CA PRO A 227 -17.60 4.71 7.94
C PRO A 227 -18.10 3.85 9.13
N LEU A 228 -19.06 2.98 8.88
CA LEU A 228 -19.51 1.99 9.89
C LEU A 228 -18.36 1.04 10.26
N ASP A 229 -17.69 0.47 9.27
CA ASP A 229 -16.51 -0.37 9.43
C ASP A 229 -15.23 0.48 9.49
N TYR A 230 -14.37 0.36 8.48
CA TYR A 230 -13.15 1.16 8.34
C TYR A 230 -12.94 1.63 6.89
N SER A 231 -12.27 2.76 6.77
CA SER A 231 -11.71 3.33 5.55
C SER A 231 -10.27 3.70 5.88
N ILE A 232 -9.30 2.94 5.36
CA ILE A 232 -7.91 2.96 5.83
C ILE A 232 -6.91 2.78 4.70
N MET A 233 -5.64 3.06 4.96
CA MET A 233 -4.52 2.76 4.08
C MET A 233 -4.74 3.34 2.67
N PRO A 234 -4.78 4.66 2.54
CA PRO A 234 -4.90 5.32 1.25
C PRO A 234 -3.68 5.07 0.37
N SER A 235 -3.87 5.20 -0.95
CA SER A 235 -2.82 5.31 -1.95
C SER A 235 -3.24 6.37 -2.96
N SER A 236 -2.47 7.45 -3.04
CA SER A 236 -2.85 8.70 -3.67
C SER A 236 -1.99 9.04 -4.88
N VAL A 237 -2.61 9.56 -5.93
CA VAL A 237 -1.96 10.04 -7.15
C VAL A 237 -2.45 11.44 -7.48
N ARG A 238 -1.53 12.34 -7.82
CA ARG A 238 -1.84 13.69 -8.31
C ARG A 238 -1.99 13.67 -9.82
N LEU A 239 -3.15 14.10 -10.30
CA LEU A 239 -3.42 14.20 -11.74
C LEU A 239 -3.12 15.61 -12.29
N SER A 240 -3.33 16.64 -11.47
CA SER A 240 -3.03 18.04 -11.81
C SER A 240 -2.78 18.86 -10.54
N ALA A 241 -2.51 20.15 -10.67
CA ALA A 241 -2.30 21.02 -9.52
C ALA A 241 -3.46 20.98 -8.49
N ALA A 242 -4.70 20.78 -8.94
CA ALA A 242 -5.89 20.73 -8.09
C ALA A 242 -6.47 19.31 -7.91
N SER A 243 -6.18 18.39 -8.84
CA SER A 243 -6.85 17.08 -8.88
C SER A 243 -5.99 15.98 -8.27
N ILE A 244 -6.57 15.27 -7.31
CA ILE A 244 -5.99 14.10 -6.64
C ILE A 244 -6.99 12.96 -6.71
N VAL A 245 -6.54 11.76 -7.03
CA VAL A 245 -7.31 10.52 -6.92
C VAL A 245 -6.67 9.64 -5.86
N THR A 246 -7.49 9.07 -4.98
CA THR A 246 -7.02 8.23 -3.87
C THR A 246 -7.85 6.95 -3.79
N ALA A 247 -7.18 5.82 -3.86
CA ALA A 247 -7.75 4.52 -3.58
C ALA A 247 -7.63 4.20 -2.08
N VAL A 248 -8.67 3.64 -1.47
CA VAL A 248 -8.75 3.44 -0.02
C VAL A 248 -9.25 2.04 0.30
N ARG A 249 -8.53 1.33 1.17
CA ARG A 249 -8.92 0.02 1.64
C ARG A 249 -10.18 0.06 2.47
N ARG A 250 -11.14 -0.80 2.12
CA ARG A 250 -12.31 -1.14 2.93
C ARG A 250 -12.23 -2.61 3.34
N ARG A 251 -13.23 -3.07 4.10
CA ARG A 251 -13.24 -4.45 4.62
C ARG A 251 -13.15 -5.52 3.54
N ASN A 252 -13.86 -5.32 2.42
CA ASN A 252 -13.93 -6.33 1.34
C ASN A 252 -13.82 -5.71 -0.07
N TRP A 253 -13.56 -4.41 -0.16
CA TRP A 253 -13.45 -3.68 -1.43
C TRP A 253 -12.48 -2.51 -1.31
N ILE A 254 -12.25 -1.83 -2.42
CA ILE A 254 -11.46 -0.60 -2.51
C ILE A 254 -12.37 0.52 -3.01
N ASP A 255 -12.55 1.57 -2.20
CA ASP A 255 -13.18 2.81 -2.63
C ASP A 255 -12.17 3.69 -3.35
N VAL A 256 -12.62 4.43 -4.37
CA VAL A 256 -11.84 5.46 -5.05
C VAL A 256 -12.49 6.80 -4.83
N TYR A 257 -11.73 7.75 -4.30
CA TYR A 257 -12.14 9.12 -4.07
C TYR A 257 -11.39 10.09 -4.99
N ARG A 258 -12.01 11.22 -5.29
CA ARG A 258 -11.40 12.32 -6.04
C ARG A 258 -11.59 13.62 -5.28
N SER A 259 -10.53 14.42 -5.26
CA SER A 259 -10.54 15.85 -4.93
C SER A 259 -10.24 16.65 -6.19
N ASN A 260 -10.92 17.78 -6.38
CA ASN A 260 -10.66 18.76 -7.45
C ASN A 260 -10.21 20.12 -6.88
N ASP A 261 -9.93 20.19 -5.60
CA ASP A 261 -9.56 21.38 -4.83
C ASP A 261 -8.32 21.13 -3.96
N ASN A 262 -7.40 20.26 -4.46
CA ASN A 262 -6.14 19.95 -3.81
C ASN A 262 -6.27 19.39 -2.39
N GLY A 263 -7.30 18.56 -2.17
CA GLY A 263 -7.52 17.84 -0.93
C GLY A 263 -8.42 18.53 0.09
N ASP A 264 -9.06 19.68 -0.25
CA ASP A 264 -9.98 20.35 0.66
C ASP A 264 -11.33 19.63 0.77
N SER A 265 -11.80 19.02 -0.33
CA SER A 265 -13.01 18.18 -0.33
C SER A 265 -12.84 16.94 -1.21
N TRP A 266 -13.69 15.92 -0.96
CA TRP A 266 -13.58 14.60 -1.58
C TRP A 266 -14.94 14.06 -1.99
N SER A 267 -15.02 13.53 -3.19
CA SER A 267 -16.17 12.81 -3.73
C SER A 267 -15.82 11.34 -3.97
N LEU A 268 -16.68 10.42 -3.55
CA LEU A 268 -16.57 9.01 -3.90
C LEU A 268 -16.89 8.84 -5.40
N LEU A 269 -15.95 8.28 -6.14
CA LEU A 269 -16.14 7.96 -7.56
C LEU A 269 -16.82 6.59 -7.74
N ASN A 270 -16.22 5.54 -7.15
CA ASN A 270 -16.69 4.17 -7.30
C ASN A 270 -16.03 3.21 -6.30
N GLN A 271 -16.39 1.93 -6.41
CA GLN A 271 -15.72 0.81 -5.78
C GLN A 271 -14.92 0.07 -6.86
N ALA A 272 -13.61 0.25 -6.89
CA ALA A 272 -12.75 -0.21 -7.97
C ALA A 272 -12.49 -1.71 -7.99
N ALA A 273 -12.50 -2.36 -6.82
CA ALA A 273 -12.33 -3.80 -6.67
C ALA A 273 -13.19 -4.28 -5.51
N THR A 274 -14.01 -5.28 -5.75
CA THR A 274 -14.93 -5.84 -4.75
C THR A 274 -14.60 -7.30 -4.48
N ASP A 275 -15.03 -7.78 -3.30
CA ASP A 275 -14.88 -9.18 -2.89
C ASP A 275 -13.43 -9.68 -2.79
N ILE A 276 -12.51 -8.81 -2.39
CA ILE A 276 -11.06 -9.07 -2.37
C ILE A 276 -10.52 -9.57 -1.02
N GLY A 277 -11.37 -9.70 0.00
CA GLY A 277 -10.94 -10.09 1.35
C GLY A 277 -10.16 -9.01 2.12
N GLY A 278 -10.24 -7.74 1.68
CA GLY A 278 -9.72 -6.59 2.42
C GLY A 278 -8.18 -6.43 2.38
N ASN A 279 -7.65 -5.86 1.31
CA ASN A 279 -6.23 -5.56 1.16
C ASN A 279 -6.01 -4.09 0.76
N PRO A 280 -4.92 -3.43 1.19
CA PRO A 280 -4.64 -2.07 0.74
C PRO A 280 -4.26 -2.02 -0.74
N PRO A 281 -4.70 -0.95 -1.44
CA PRO A 281 -4.25 -0.67 -2.79
C PRO A 281 -2.85 -0.06 -2.80
N SER A 282 -2.15 -0.20 -3.93
CA SER A 282 -1.07 0.67 -4.36
C SER A 282 -1.41 1.22 -5.74
N MET A 283 -1.55 2.53 -5.85
CA MET A 283 -1.94 3.20 -7.09
C MET A 283 -0.78 4.03 -7.63
N VAL A 284 -0.54 3.95 -8.94
CA VAL A 284 0.45 4.75 -9.66
C VAL A 284 -0.16 5.30 -10.95
N GLN A 285 0.35 6.45 -11.41
CA GLN A 285 0.06 6.95 -12.74
C GLN A 285 1.12 6.46 -13.72
N MET A 286 0.66 5.89 -14.82
CA MET A 286 1.50 5.48 -15.93
C MET A 286 1.94 6.70 -16.76
N PRO A 287 3.07 6.63 -17.52
CA PRO A 287 3.52 7.74 -18.37
C PRO A 287 2.51 8.19 -19.43
N ASP A 288 1.59 7.32 -19.82
CA ASP A 288 0.51 7.61 -20.78
C ASP A 288 -0.75 8.21 -20.11
N GLY A 289 -0.70 8.47 -18.79
CA GLY A 289 -1.78 9.07 -18.01
C GLY A 289 -2.77 8.08 -17.40
N ARG A 290 -2.75 6.80 -17.77
CA ARG A 290 -3.59 5.77 -17.15
C ARG A 290 -3.23 5.61 -15.66
N LEU A 291 -4.22 5.20 -14.87
CA LEU A 291 -4.00 4.79 -13.49
C LEU A 291 -3.90 3.28 -13.40
N LEU A 292 -2.90 2.80 -12.70
CA LEU A 292 -2.76 1.39 -12.37
C LEU A 292 -2.89 1.22 -10.86
N MET A 293 -3.66 0.22 -10.43
CA MET A 293 -3.83 -0.15 -9.04
C MET A 293 -3.50 -1.62 -8.84
N THR A 294 -2.62 -1.92 -7.89
CA THR A 294 -2.30 -3.29 -7.48
C THR A 294 -2.81 -3.54 -6.06
N TYR A 295 -3.18 -4.78 -5.76
CA TYR A 295 -3.68 -5.18 -4.44
C TYR A 295 -3.53 -6.68 -4.23
N GLY A 296 -3.50 -7.13 -2.96
CA GLY A 296 -3.59 -8.54 -2.63
C GLY A 296 -5.02 -9.04 -2.71
N TYR A 297 -5.20 -10.22 -3.27
CA TYR A 297 -6.46 -10.95 -3.31
C TYR A 297 -6.44 -12.05 -2.24
N ARG A 298 -7.27 -11.89 -1.20
CA ARG A 298 -7.27 -12.71 0.02
C ARG A 298 -8.37 -13.77 0.06
N LYS A 299 -8.84 -14.17 -1.10
CA LYS A 299 -9.72 -15.32 -1.32
C LYS A 299 -9.03 -16.34 -2.19
N GLU A 300 -9.49 -17.58 -2.20
CA GLU A 300 -8.97 -18.60 -3.10
C GLU A 300 -9.37 -18.34 -4.56
N PRO A 301 -8.40 -18.46 -5.47
CA PRO A 301 -6.96 -18.66 -5.24
C PRO A 301 -6.29 -17.38 -4.74
N TYR A 302 -5.51 -17.50 -3.64
CA TYR A 302 -4.84 -16.35 -3.01
C TYR A 302 -3.75 -15.78 -3.94
N GLY A 303 -3.72 -14.44 -4.09
CA GLY A 303 -2.82 -13.87 -5.08
C GLY A 303 -2.62 -12.37 -5.03
N ILE A 304 -1.99 -11.87 -6.08
CA ILE A 304 -1.77 -10.44 -6.34
C ILE A 304 -2.43 -10.08 -7.66
N HIS A 305 -3.28 -9.08 -7.62
CA HIS A 305 -4.02 -8.60 -8.78
C HIS A 305 -3.70 -7.13 -9.08
N ALA A 306 -4.01 -6.73 -10.31
CA ALA A 306 -3.99 -5.33 -10.74
C ALA A 306 -5.28 -4.97 -11.48
N ARG A 307 -5.57 -3.67 -11.58
CA ARG A 307 -6.61 -3.08 -12.43
C ARG A 307 -6.09 -1.79 -13.04
N VAL A 308 -6.61 -1.45 -14.22
CA VAL A 308 -6.25 -0.24 -14.95
C VAL A 308 -7.49 0.63 -15.13
N SER A 309 -7.31 1.93 -15.02
CA SER A 309 -8.29 2.93 -15.38
C SER A 309 -7.74 3.81 -16.50
N GLU A 310 -8.50 3.96 -17.57
CA GLU A 310 -8.20 4.81 -18.73
C GLU A 310 -8.85 6.20 -18.62
N ASN A 311 -9.59 6.46 -17.53
CA ASN A 311 -10.41 7.64 -17.35
C ASN A 311 -10.33 8.22 -15.94
N GLU A 312 -9.09 8.34 -15.43
CA GLU A 312 -8.78 9.01 -14.16
C GLU A 312 -9.51 8.41 -12.94
N GLY A 313 -9.71 7.09 -12.94
CA GLY A 313 -10.31 6.37 -11.82
C GLY A 313 -11.83 6.27 -11.86
N LEU A 314 -12.51 6.76 -12.92
CA LEU A 314 -13.96 6.65 -13.04
C LEU A 314 -14.45 5.23 -13.27
N THR A 315 -13.70 4.45 -14.05
CA THR A 315 -13.95 3.01 -14.25
C THR A 315 -12.63 2.24 -14.25
N TRP A 316 -12.71 0.94 -13.99
CA TRP A 316 -11.57 0.05 -13.87
C TRP A 316 -11.76 -1.20 -14.72
N SER A 317 -10.67 -1.73 -15.26
CA SER A 317 -10.64 -2.97 -16.03
C SER A 317 -11.08 -4.17 -15.20
N GLU A 318 -11.29 -5.33 -15.85
CA GLU A 318 -11.29 -6.62 -15.17
C GLU A 318 -9.95 -6.85 -14.44
N PRO A 319 -9.91 -7.74 -13.41
CA PRO A 319 -8.68 -8.06 -12.71
C PRO A 319 -7.60 -8.62 -13.65
N ILE A 320 -6.39 -8.11 -13.51
CA ILE A 320 -5.19 -8.65 -14.14
C ILE A 320 -4.47 -9.47 -13.05
N LEU A 321 -4.28 -10.76 -13.30
CA LEU A 321 -3.66 -11.69 -12.35
C LEU A 321 -2.14 -11.65 -12.50
N LEU A 322 -1.46 -11.11 -11.49
CA LEU A 322 0.01 -11.07 -11.45
C LEU A 322 0.58 -12.36 -10.85
N ARG A 323 -0.09 -12.90 -9.82
CA ARG A 323 0.33 -14.10 -9.10
C ARG A 323 -0.86 -14.74 -8.39
N GLU A 324 -0.92 -16.10 -8.31
CA GLU A 324 -2.04 -16.83 -7.70
C GLU A 324 -1.64 -18.13 -6.99
N ASP A 325 -0.36 -18.29 -6.63
CA ASP A 325 0.16 -19.46 -5.93
C ASP A 325 0.28 -19.24 -4.40
N GLY A 326 -0.58 -18.39 -3.84
CA GLY A 326 -0.60 -18.13 -2.40
C GLY A 326 -1.09 -19.32 -1.59
N GLY A 327 -0.35 -19.67 -0.51
CA GLY A 327 -0.73 -20.73 0.41
C GLY A 327 -1.72 -20.31 1.50
N GLY A 328 -2.05 -19.01 1.61
CA GLY A 328 -3.00 -18.51 2.60
C GLY A 328 -3.27 -17.02 2.45
N SER A 329 -4.31 -16.54 3.14
CA SER A 329 -4.83 -15.19 3.00
C SER A 329 -3.95 -14.07 3.57
N ASP A 330 -2.94 -14.39 4.40
CA ASP A 330 -2.03 -13.39 4.97
C ASP A 330 -0.93 -13.02 3.97
N LEU A 331 -1.29 -12.19 2.99
CA LEU A 331 -0.45 -11.73 1.88
C LEU A 331 -0.89 -10.34 1.38
N GLY A 332 -0.12 -9.78 0.44
CA GLY A 332 -0.44 -8.56 -0.29
C GLY A 332 0.29 -7.33 0.23
N TYR A 333 -0.42 -6.27 0.61
CA TYR A 333 0.14 -4.97 1.01
C TYR A 333 1.14 -4.46 -0.04
N THR A 334 0.65 -4.41 -1.26
CA THR A 334 1.45 -4.08 -2.45
C THR A 334 2.01 -2.65 -2.41
N ARG A 335 3.18 -2.48 -3.04
CA ARG A 335 3.74 -1.20 -3.48
C ARG A 335 4.24 -1.36 -4.91
N THR A 336 3.93 -0.41 -5.76
CA THR A 336 4.27 -0.47 -7.18
C THR A 336 4.98 0.79 -7.61
N VAL A 337 5.99 0.65 -8.46
CA VAL A 337 6.65 1.74 -9.17
C VAL A 337 6.67 1.45 -10.65
N VAL A 338 6.73 2.53 -11.45
CA VAL A 338 6.92 2.47 -12.90
C VAL A 338 8.39 2.77 -13.18
N ARG A 339 9.05 1.90 -13.92
CA ARG A 339 10.43 2.07 -14.36
C ARG A 339 10.53 3.03 -15.57
N PRO A 340 11.72 3.57 -15.88
CA PRO A 340 11.93 4.43 -17.06
C PRO A 340 11.58 3.76 -18.39
N ASP A 341 11.69 2.43 -18.48
CA ASP A 341 11.31 1.64 -19.65
C ASP A 341 9.81 1.33 -19.74
N GLY A 342 9.01 1.84 -18.80
CA GLY A 342 7.56 1.62 -18.71
C GLY A 342 7.14 0.34 -17.99
N ARG A 343 8.08 -0.55 -17.68
CA ARG A 343 7.79 -1.76 -16.91
C ARG A 343 7.43 -1.44 -15.47
N LEU A 344 6.71 -2.33 -14.86
CA LEU A 344 6.20 -2.22 -13.50
C LEU A 344 6.99 -3.15 -12.56
N VAL A 345 7.30 -2.66 -11.37
CA VAL A 345 7.81 -3.46 -10.27
C VAL A 345 6.83 -3.37 -9.12
N THR A 346 6.15 -4.47 -8.85
CA THR A 346 5.18 -4.60 -7.75
C THR A 346 5.81 -5.42 -6.64
N VAL A 347 6.03 -4.81 -5.47
CA VAL A 347 6.58 -5.45 -4.27
C VAL A 347 5.46 -5.71 -3.27
N TYR A 348 5.47 -6.87 -2.64
CA TYR A 348 4.44 -7.31 -1.70
C TYR A 348 5.00 -8.36 -0.73
N TYR A 349 4.31 -8.63 0.38
CA TYR A 349 4.61 -9.82 1.17
C TYR A 349 3.73 -10.97 0.74
N TYR A 350 4.27 -12.18 0.86
CA TYR A 350 3.65 -13.37 0.30
C TYR A 350 3.94 -14.63 1.13
N ASN A 351 3.20 -15.68 0.87
CA ASN A 351 3.43 -17.02 1.34
C ASN A 351 2.97 -18.02 0.26
N THR A 352 3.48 -19.24 0.31
CA THR A 352 3.05 -20.34 -0.56
C THR A 352 2.88 -21.60 0.27
N ASP A 353 2.29 -22.66 -0.27
CA ASP A 353 2.22 -23.97 0.41
C ASP A 353 3.60 -24.53 0.77
N ALA A 354 4.61 -24.26 -0.07
CA ALA A 354 5.98 -24.67 0.13
C ALA A 354 6.76 -23.77 1.12
N ALA A 355 6.32 -22.52 1.32
CA ALA A 355 6.96 -21.53 2.19
C ALA A 355 5.88 -20.80 3.01
N ARG A 356 5.62 -21.30 4.20
CA ARG A 356 4.59 -20.79 5.10
C ARG A 356 4.97 -19.50 5.80
N GLU A 357 6.27 -19.25 6.01
CA GLU A 357 6.77 -17.97 6.50
C GLU A 357 6.42 -16.85 5.49
N ARG A 358 6.13 -15.67 6.03
CA ARG A 358 5.89 -14.49 5.20
C ARG A 358 7.21 -13.93 4.69
N PHE A 359 7.35 -13.81 3.38
CA PHE A 359 8.52 -13.28 2.70
C PHE A 359 8.17 -12.09 1.82
N ILE A 360 9.14 -11.25 1.48
CA ILE A 360 8.97 -10.18 0.52
C ILE A 360 9.27 -10.71 -0.87
N ALA A 361 8.34 -10.46 -1.77
CA ALA A 361 8.44 -10.81 -3.19
C ALA A 361 8.25 -9.58 -4.07
N ALA A 362 8.69 -9.67 -5.31
CA ALA A 362 8.42 -8.71 -6.36
C ALA A 362 7.96 -9.40 -7.64
N THR A 363 7.03 -8.77 -8.37
CA THR A 363 6.69 -9.13 -9.74
C THR A 363 7.14 -7.99 -10.67
N ILE A 364 7.99 -8.31 -11.64
CA ILE A 364 8.37 -7.41 -12.74
C ILE A 364 7.51 -7.77 -13.94
N TRP A 365 6.79 -6.82 -14.52
CA TRP A 365 5.85 -7.08 -15.59
C TRP A 365 5.60 -5.86 -16.48
N ASP A 366 5.01 -6.08 -17.64
CA ASP A 366 4.63 -5.03 -18.59
C ASP A 366 3.11 -5.06 -18.81
N LEU A 367 2.48 -3.91 -18.67
CA LEU A 367 1.04 -3.77 -18.94
C LEU A 367 0.71 -4.05 -20.40
N GLY A 368 1.60 -3.74 -21.35
CA GLY A 368 1.45 -4.04 -22.78
C GLY A 368 1.49 -5.54 -23.11
N SER A 369 1.94 -6.38 -22.18
CA SER A 369 2.01 -7.84 -22.32
C SER A 369 0.75 -8.57 -21.84
N VAL A 370 -0.22 -7.85 -21.27
CA VAL A 370 -1.48 -8.43 -20.72
C VAL A 370 -2.36 -8.96 -21.84
N ARG A 371 -2.81 -10.21 -21.70
CA ARG A 371 -3.64 -10.92 -22.67
C ARG A 371 -4.68 -11.76 -21.97
#